data_a6c5563c68e800c8565a9e43c3918ef5
#
_entry.id   a6c5563c68e800c8565a9e43c3918ef5
#
_cell.length_a   1.000
_cell.length_b   1.000
_cell.length_c   1.000
_cell.angle_alpha   90.00
_cell.angle_beta   90.00
_cell.angle_gamma   90.00
#
_symmetry.space_group_name_H-M   'P 1'
#
loop_
_entity.id
_entity.type
_entity.pdbx_description
1 polymer ?
#
loop_
_entity_poly.entity_id
_entity_poly.type
_entity_poly.pdbx_seq_one_letter_code
_entity_poly.pdbx_strand_id
1 'polypeptide(L)'
;MNYNNKEGKGTRMNTQSPPTQTTQQPTEPLPDLSQIEISPNALKTLWLAAIVAAICGGLYGYDTGIVSGALLLITRDFHLSSFLQEMVASAILAGAVLGSLLTGWLSEHYGRRKSVMIVTAVFVLGALACAFSPDVYTLIAARVFLGLAVGGSTQVVPMYISELAPAHKRGHMVTMFNIAIGIGIFAANIIGFAARDAWGWRPMVAIAAIPAAGVFISMFFLPKSPRWAAEHESLDSALEQLQRIRTSEREIRREMRRIHANANEETDPRDTGWRGIRQPWVRPALVAALGVAFFTQAGGLEMMIYYAPTFLSDAGFGSSSALMASIGISIIYLVMTVLGSNIVDRIGRRRLVLVMGPGSVLSLIGLGIMFLAHPEPGSMGSWLIIVFMLLFMVFNAGGIQVVGWLLGAEMFPLSMRGNATSLHSAMLWGSDLLVTSTALTLVSKITLGGTMWFYAGVNLLSVLFVYFMVPETRGASLEDIEEALREGRFRPTRGSTAIVEEEE
;
A
#
# COMPACT_ATOMS: atom_id res chain seq x y z
N MET A 1 -31.10 14.04 81.58
CA MET A 1 -31.97 15.12 81.10
C MET A 1 -32.20 14.95 79.61
N ASN A 2 -33.45 14.73 79.30
CA ASN A 2 -34.04 14.61 77.98
C ASN A 2 -33.73 15.79 77.01
N TYR A 3 -33.66 15.58 75.72
CA TYR A 3 -34.62 16.03 74.74
C TYR A 3 -34.21 15.62 73.33
N ASN A 4 -34.98 14.72 72.75
CA ASN A 4 -35.79 14.75 71.54
C ASN A 4 -35.15 15.01 70.16
N ASN A 5 -35.18 13.96 69.37
CA ASN A 5 -35.80 13.74 68.05
C ASN A 5 -36.27 14.96 67.27
N LYS A 6 -35.76 15.06 66.01
CA LYS A 6 -36.61 15.44 64.84
C LYS A 6 -36.07 14.76 63.59
N GLU A 7 -36.87 13.85 63.07
CA GLU A 7 -36.79 13.25 61.74
C GLU A 7 -36.93 14.35 60.66
N GLY A 8 -36.01 14.37 59.70
CA GLY A 8 -36.12 15.10 58.42
C GLY A 8 -36.21 14.08 57.27
N LYS A 9 -37.42 13.83 56.81
CA LYS A 9 -37.70 13.06 55.56
C LYS A 9 -37.10 13.80 54.37
N GLY A 10 -35.92 13.37 53.88
CA GLY A 10 -35.37 13.76 52.61
C GLY A 10 -35.90 12.81 51.51
N THR A 11 -36.84 13.29 50.74
CA THR A 11 -37.34 12.64 49.52
C THR A 11 -36.22 12.49 48.52
N ARG A 12 -35.69 11.25 48.34
CA ARG A 12 -34.81 10.92 47.22
C ARG A 12 -35.66 10.92 45.95
N MET A 13 -35.50 11.95 45.15
CA MET A 13 -35.93 11.94 43.74
C MET A 13 -35.05 10.89 43.02
N ASN A 14 -35.70 9.78 42.68
CA ASN A 14 -35.16 8.73 41.86
C ASN A 14 -35.25 9.22 40.38
N THR A 15 -34.26 9.93 39.91
CA THR A 15 -34.10 10.26 38.47
C THR A 15 -33.60 8.98 37.76
N GLN A 16 -34.52 8.09 37.50
CA GLN A 16 -34.30 7.09 36.48
C GLN A 16 -34.27 7.81 35.14
N SER A 17 -33.06 7.93 34.53
CA SER A 17 -32.88 8.26 33.15
C SER A 17 -33.67 7.23 32.32
N PRO A 18 -34.45 7.64 31.33
CA PRO A 18 -35.16 6.70 30.48
C PRO A 18 -34.13 5.79 29.78
N PRO A 19 -34.39 4.48 29.65
CA PRO A 19 -33.51 3.58 28.92
C PRO A 19 -33.41 4.11 27.49
N THR A 20 -32.21 4.40 27.05
CA THR A 20 -31.90 4.71 25.66
C THR A 20 -32.39 3.51 24.85
N GLN A 21 -33.49 3.67 24.17
CA GLN A 21 -33.98 2.68 23.20
C GLN A 21 -32.93 2.60 22.09
N THR A 22 -31.99 1.66 22.24
CA THR A 22 -31.17 1.18 21.15
C THR A 22 -32.16 0.50 20.20
N THR A 23 -32.48 1.15 19.09
CA THR A 23 -33.21 0.56 17.98
C THR A 23 -32.35 -0.59 17.47
N GLN A 24 -32.59 -1.78 18.04
CA GLN A 24 -32.12 -3.03 17.46
C GLN A 24 -32.80 -3.14 16.09
N GLN A 25 -32.04 -2.97 15.02
CA GLN A 25 -32.50 -3.45 13.72
C GLN A 25 -32.75 -4.95 13.88
N PRO A 26 -33.90 -5.49 13.47
CA PRO A 26 -34.15 -6.91 13.56
C PRO A 26 -33.05 -7.62 12.77
N THR A 27 -32.34 -8.52 13.44
CA THR A 27 -31.29 -9.35 12.83
C THR A 27 -31.95 -10.13 11.68
N GLU A 28 -31.50 -9.84 10.46
CA GLU A 28 -31.99 -10.54 9.27
C GLU A 28 -31.75 -12.05 9.44
N PRO A 29 -32.76 -12.91 9.28
CA PRO A 29 -32.57 -14.34 9.46
C PRO A 29 -31.57 -14.89 8.45
N LEU A 30 -30.82 -15.91 8.83
CA LEU A 30 -29.90 -16.59 7.91
C LEU A 30 -30.72 -17.08 6.69
N PRO A 31 -30.23 -16.83 5.45
CA PRO A 31 -30.91 -17.33 4.25
C PRO A 31 -31.01 -18.85 4.24
N ASP A 32 -31.96 -19.38 3.48
CA ASP A 32 -32.09 -20.82 3.33
C ASP A 32 -30.86 -21.40 2.63
N LEU A 33 -30.02 -22.07 3.42
CA LEU A 33 -28.83 -22.74 2.94
C LEU A 33 -29.09 -24.17 2.43
N SER A 34 -30.35 -24.61 2.33
CA SER A 34 -30.69 -25.97 1.83
C SER A 34 -30.51 -26.10 0.31
N GLN A 35 -30.69 -24.98 -0.42
CA GLN A 35 -30.59 -24.92 -1.89
C GLN A 35 -29.43 -23.99 -2.32
N ILE A 36 -28.21 -24.48 -2.19
CA ILE A 36 -27.02 -23.75 -2.65
C ILE A 36 -26.71 -24.20 -4.09
N GLU A 37 -26.83 -23.29 -5.03
CA GLU A 37 -26.39 -23.48 -6.42
C GLU A 37 -25.01 -22.93 -6.66
N ILE A 38 -24.04 -23.80 -6.95
CA ILE A 38 -22.67 -23.36 -7.28
C ILE A 38 -22.58 -23.04 -8.76
N SER A 39 -22.14 -21.83 -9.09
CA SER A 39 -21.92 -21.45 -10.49
C SER A 39 -20.86 -22.35 -11.14
N PRO A 40 -21.13 -22.91 -12.33
CA PRO A 40 -20.15 -23.72 -13.08
C PRO A 40 -18.89 -22.90 -13.46
N ASN A 41 -18.98 -21.60 -13.44
CA ASN A 41 -17.87 -20.68 -13.75
C ASN A 41 -17.17 -20.10 -12.51
N ALA A 42 -17.49 -20.56 -11.30
CA ALA A 42 -16.95 -19.99 -10.05
C ALA A 42 -15.42 -19.89 -10.04
N LEU A 43 -14.71 -20.94 -10.47
CA LEU A 43 -13.27 -20.95 -10.56
C LEU A 43 -12.74 -19.96 -11.60
N LYS A 44 -13.39 -19.85 -12.76
CA LYS A 44 -13.01 -18.87 -13.80
C LYS A 44 -13.19 -17.43 -13.32
N THR A 45 -14.29 -17.15 -12.62
CA THR A 45 -14.56 -15.84 -12.02
C THR A 45 -13.50 -15.47 -10.98
N LEU A 46 -13.08 -16.41 -10.15
CA LEU A 46 -12.04 -16.21 -9.15
C LEU A 46 -10.68 -15.92 -9.82
N TRP A 47 -10.31 -16.67 -10.87
CA TRP A 47 -9.08 -16.40 -11.61
C TRP A 47 -9.12 -15.06 -12.35
N LEU A 48 -10.27 -14.70 -12.93
CA LEU A 48 -10.44 -13.38 -13.54
C LEU A 48 -10.22 -12.25 -12.52
N ALA A 49 -10.75 -12.40 -11.31
CA ALA A 49 -10.52 -11.44 -10.24
C ALA A 49 -9.02 -11.32 -9.87
N ALA A 50 -8.30 -12.45 -9.80
CA ALA A 50 -6.87 -12.47 -9.53
C ALA A 50 -6.06 -11.79 -10.66
N ILE A 51 -6.40 -12.05 -11.92
CA ILE A 51 -5.77 -11.42 -13.10
C ILE A 51 -6.02 -9.91 -13.09
N VAL A 52 -7.25 -9.48 -12.82
CA VAL A 52 -7.60 -8.06 -12.70
C VAL A 52 -6.77 -7.38 -11.61
N ALA A 53 -6.65 -8.02 -10.44
CA ALA A 53 -5.80 -7.48 -9.36
C ALA A 53 -4.34 -7.40 -9.79
N ALA A 54 -3.80 -8.43 -10.44
CA ALA A 54 -2.43 -8.41 -10.95
C ALA A 54 -2.22 -7.30 -12.00
N ILE A 55 -3.16 -7.11 -12.94
CA ILE A 55 -3.05 -6.01 -13.92
C ILE A 55 -3.07 -4.66 -13.22
N CYS A 56 -3.92 -4.44 -12.22
CA CYS A 56 -3.94 -3.18 -11.46
C CYS A 56 -2.61 -2.92 -10.75
N GLY A 57 -2.01 -3.94 -10.12
CA GLY A 57 -0.66 -3.83 -9.56
C GLY A 57 0.39 -3.52 -10.62
N GLY A 58 0.31 -4.21 -11.76
CA GLY A 58 1.19 -3.97 -12.91
C GLY A 58 1.08 -2.57 -13.49
N LEU A 59 -0.13 -1.99 -13.53
CA LEU A 59 -0.35 -0.60 -13.97
C LEU A 59 0.31 0.41 -13.03
N TYR A 60 0.19 0.22 -11.71
CA TYR A 60 0.93 1.05 -10.76
C TYR A 60 2.44 0.93 -10.99
N GLY A 61 2.97 -0.29 -11.06
CA GLY A 61 4.40 -0.49 -11.31
C GLY A 61 4.86 0.04 -12.67
N TYR A 62 4.02 -0.09 -13.70
CA TYR A 62 4.33 0.45 -15.03
C TYR A 62 4.46 1.98 -15.00
N ASP A 63 3.53 2.68 -14.34
CA ASP A 63 3.62 4.14 -14.23
C ASP A 63 4.87 4.57 -13.45
N THR A 64 5.17 3.90 -12.34
CA THR A 64 6.39 4.16 -11.56
C THR A 64 7.65 3.95 -12.40
N GLY A 65 7.73 2.85 -13.14
CA GLY A 65 8.92 2.53 -13.94
C GLY A 65 9.09 3.39 -15.18
N ILE A 66 7.99 3.73 -15.88
CA ILE A 66 8.07 4.45 -17.15
C ILE A 66 8.57 5.87 -17.00
N VAL A 67 8.32 6.49 -15.83
CA VAL A 67 8.79 7.85 -15.54
C VAL A 67 10.31 7.94 -15.61
N SER A 68 11.03 6.93 -15.12
CA SER A 68 12.50 6.93 -15.14
C SER A 68 13.09 7.13 -16.55
N GLY A 69 12.51 6.46 -17.55
CA GLY A 69 12.91 6.60 -18.95
C GLY A 69 12.27 7.80 -19.64
N ALA A 70 10.97 8.03 -19.41
CA ALA A 70 10.21 9.11 -20.04
C ALA A 70 10.67 10.50 -19.57
N LEU A 71 11.08 10.66 -18.31
CA LEU A 71 11.51 11.94 -17.75
C LEU A 71 12.68 12.54 -18.50
N LEU A 72 13.62 11.72 -18.96
CA LEU A 72 14.75 12.19 -19.79
C LEU A 72 14.27 12.80 -21.12
N LEU A 73 13.27 12.18 -21.74
CA LEU A 73 12.68 12.64 -23.00
C LEU A 73 11.81 13.88 -22.78
N ILE A 74 10.97 13.88 -21.75
CA ILE A 74 10.12 15.01 -21.36
C ILE A 74 10.99 16.24 -21.03
N THR A 75 12.09 16.02 -20.31
CA THR A 75 13.06 17.10 -19.96
C THR A 75 13.66 17.72 -21.21
N ARG A 76 13.99 16.91 -22.22
CA ARG A 76 14.50 17.40 -23.49
C ARG A 76 13.45 18.15 -24.30
N ASP A 77 12.21 17.61 -24.39
CA ASP A 77 11.13 18.20 -25.19
C ASP A 77 10.64 19.53 -24.62
N PHE A 78 10.52 19.65 -23.28
CA PHE A 78 10.01 20.85 -22.62
C PHE A 78 11.09 21.70 -21.95
N HIS A 79 12.38 21.36 -22.08
CA HIS A 79 13.52 22.06 -21.47
C HIS A 79 13.36 22.29 -19.98
N LEU A 80 13.06 21.19 -19.23
CA LEU A 80 12.71 21.29 -17.83
C LEU A 80 13.90 21.60 -16.93
N SER A 81 13.71 22.54 -16.00
CA SER A 81 14.59 22.71 -14.85
C SER A 81 14.46 21.53 -13.88
N SER A 82 15.43 21.33 -12.97
CA SER A 82 15.36 20.28 -11.95
C SER A 82 14.07 20.34 -11.13
N PHE A 83 13.61 21.54 -10.78
CA PHE A 83 12.35 21.75 -10.06
C PHE A 83 11.12 21.25 -10.86
N LEU A 84 11.06 21.55 -12.15
CA LEU A 84 9.95 21.06 -13.00
C LEU A 84 10.02 19.54 -13.22
N GLN A 85 11.22 18.96 -13.26
CA GLN A 85 11.40 17.50 -13.29
C GLN A 85 10.83 16.85 -12.03
N GLU A 86 11.15 17.42 -10.84
CA GLU A 86 10.57 16.98 -9.56
C GLU A 86 9.04 17.10 -9.57
N MET A 87 8.51 18.23 -10.05
CA MET A 87 7.05 18.43 -10.15
C MET A 87 6.39 17.42 -11.07
N VAL A 88 6.95 17.14 -12.25
CA VAL A 88 6.43 16.12 -13.16
C VAL A 88 6.50 14.73 -12.52
N ALA A 89 7.61 14.35 -11.90
CA ALA A 89 7.75 13.03 -11.28
C ALA A 89 6.80 12.87 -10.07
N SER A 90 6.72 13.86 -9.20
CA SER A 90 5.98 13.79 -7.93
C SER A 90 4.48 14.09 -8.05
N ALA A 91 4.01 14.71 -9.14
CA ALA A 91 2.61 15.09 -9.31
C ALA A 91 1.63 13.93 -9.14
N ILE A 92 2.00 12.74 -9.63
CA ILE A 92 1.17 11.54 -9.48
C ILE A 92 1.02 11.12 -8.02
N LEU A 93 2.05 11.32 -7.22
CA LEU A 93 2.06 10.96 -5.80
C LEU A 93 1.13 11.88 -4.99
N ALA A 94 1.05 13.16 -5.35
CA ALA A 94 0.07 14.08 -4.78
C ALA A 94 -1.36 13.61 -5.06
N GLY A 95 -1.63 13.17 -6.30
CA GLY A 95 -2.89 12.52 -6.65
C GLY A 95 -3.13 11.23 -5.87
N ALA A 96 -2.09 10.41 -5.66
CA ALA A 96 -2.20 9.12 -4.98
C ALA A 96 -2.53 9.28 -3.49
N VAL A 97 -2.00 10.29 -2.80
CA VAL A 97 -2.43 10.64 -1.42
C VAL A 97 -3.93 10.88 -1.38
N LEU A 98 -4.44 11.74 -2.25
CA LEU A 98 -5.86 12.06 -2.31
C LEU A 98 -6.70 10.84 -2.72
N GLY A 99 -6.23 10.09 -3.71
CA GLY A 99 -6.89 8.89 -4.23
C GLY A 99 -7.05 7.81 -3.18
N SER A 100 -6.03 7.55 -2.36
CA SER A 100 -6.08 6.55 -1.28
C SER A 100 -7.10 6.91 -0.20
N LEU A 101 -7.22 8.19 0.16
CA LEU A 101 -8.19 8.67 1.13
C LEU A 101 -9.63 8.65 0.58
N LEU A 102 -9.82 9.15 -0.65
CA LEU A 102 -11.14 9.22 -1.28
C LEU A 102 -11.71 7.84 -1.59
N THR A 103 -10.86 6.88 -2.00
CA THR A 103 -11.32 5.55 -2.40
C THR A 103 -11.74 4.71 -1.20
N GLY A 104 -11.22 4.94 0.00
CA GLY A 104 -11.74 4.35 1.23
C GLY A 104 -13.22 4.68 1.38
N TRP A 105 -13.58 5.96 1.34
CA TRP A 105 -14.98 6.42 1.39
C TRP A 105 -15.81 5.88 0.21
N LEU A 106 -15.27 5.94 -1.01
CA LEU A 106 -15.94 5.46 -2.22
C LEU A 106 -16.31 3.97 -2.13
N SER A 107 -15.38 3.14 -1.61
CA SER A 107 -15.54 1.70 -1.51
C SER A 107 -16.57 1.28 -0.45
N GLU A 108 -16.74 2.07 0.58
CA GLU A 108 -17.78 1.86 1.58
C GLU A 108 -19.17 2.20 1.02
N HIS A 109 -19.32 3.35 0.36
CA HIS A 109 -20.63 3.80 -0.12
C HIS A 109 -21.12 3.08 -1.39
N TYR A 110 -20.27 2.92 -2.37
CA TYR A 110 -20.64 2.34 -3.68
C TYR A 110 -20.24 0.87 -3.87
N GLY A 111 -19.51 0.32 -2.91
CA GLY A 111 -18.97 -1.04 -2.95
C GLY A 111 -17.68 -1.15 -3.74
N ARG A 112 -16.93 -2.22 -3.45
CA ARG A 112 -15.56 -2.42 -3.98
C ARG A 112 -15.54 -2.52 -5.50
N ARG A 113 -16.49 -3.25 -6.10
CA ARG A 113 -16.59 -3.44 -7.57
C ARG A 113 -16.72 -2.13 -8.32
N LYS A 114 -17.68 -1.27 -7.93
CA LYS A 114 -17.89 0.02 -8.58
C LYS A 114 -16.71 0.95 -8.37
N SER A 115 -16.08 0.90 -7.20
CA SER A 115 -14.89 1.70 -6.90
C SER A 115 -13.71 1.32 -7.80
N VAL A 116 -13.46 0.02 -8.04
CA VAL A 116 -12.43 -0.42 -8.99
C VAL A 116 -12.77 0.06 -10.41
N MET A 117 -14.04 0.00 -10.82
CA MET A 117 -14.48 0.52 -12.13
C MET A 117 -14.18 2.04 -12.27
N ILE A 118 -14.52 2.83 -11.27
CA ILE A 118 -14.26 4.28 -11.27
C ILE A 118 -12.75 4.54 -11.34
N VAL A 119 -11.98 3.88 -10.49
CA VAL A 119 -10.52 4.03 -10.43
C VAL A 119 -9.88 3.67 -11.78
N THR A 120 -10.28 2.58 -12.40
CA THR A 120 -9.72 2.17 -13.71
C THR A 120 -10.16 3.07 -14.86
N ALA A 121 -11.38 3.62 -14.82
CA ALA A 121 -11.82 4.65 -15.76
C ALA A 121 -10.98 5.94 -15.63
N VAL A 122 -10.74 6.39 -14.39
CA VAL A 122 -9.86 7.54 -14.11
C VAL A 122 -8.44 7.26 -14.58
N PHE A 123 -7.95 6.01 -14.44
CA PHE A 123 -6.62 5.63 -14.93
C PHE A 123 -6.53 5.74 -16.47
N VAL A 124 -7.51 5.20 -17.20
CA VAL A 124 -7.56 5.31 -18.68
C VAL A 124 -7.54 6.77 -19.12
N LEU A 125 -8.43 7.58 -18.55
CA LEU A 125 -8.54 9.00 -18.91
C LEU A 125 -7.28 9.78 -18.55
N GLY A 126 -6.69 9.48 -17.37
CA GLY A 126 -5.47 10.11 -16.89
C GLY A 126 -4.25 9.77 -17.76
N ALA A 127 -4.08 8.50 -18.13
CA ALA A 127 -2.98 8.08 -19.00
C ALA A 127 -3.07 8.74 -20.41
N LEU A 128 -4.28 8.80 -20.96
CA LEU A 128 -4.51 9.51 -22.22
C LEU A 128 -4.27 11.02 -22.06
N ALA A 129 -4.78 11.64 -20.99
CA ALA A 129 -4.54 13.06 -20.72
C ALA A 129 -3.04 13.37 -20.62
N CYS A 130 -2.24 12.52 -19.94
CA CYS A 130 -0.79 12.66 -19.89
C CYS A 130 -0.17 12.58 -21.30
N ALA A 131 -0.57 11.60 -22.12
CA ALA A 131 -0.01 11.39 -23.44
C ALA A 131 -0.32 12.55 -24.41
N PHE A 132 -1.48 13.19 -24.29
CA PHE A 132 -1.91 14.31 -25.13
C PHE A 132 -1.60 15.69 -24.54
N SER A 133 -0.86 15.78 -23.44
CA SER A 133 -0.49 17.05 -22.82
C SER A 133 0.34 17.93 -23.75
N PRO A 134 -0.09 19.17 -24.05
CA PRO A 134 0.63 20.08 -24.96
C PRO A 134 1.84 20.75 -24.27
N ASP A 135 1.82 20.92 -22.95
CA ASP A 135 2.82 21.60 -22.16
C ASP A 135 3.04 20.90 -20.79
N VAL A 136 4.05 21.34 -20.05
CA VAL A 136 4.43 20.73 -18.78
C VAL A 136 3.37 20.92 -17.67
N TYR A 137 2.64 22.03 -17.67
CA TYR A 137 1.66 22.30 -16.61
C TYR A 137 0.42 21.43 -16.76
N THR A 138 -0.04 21.25 -18.01
CA THR A 138 -1.12 20.30 -18.33
C THR A 138 -0.69 18.86 -18.05
N LEU A 139 0.58 18.49 -18.31
CA LEU A 139 1.13 17.20 -17.95
C LEU A 139 1.11 16.98 -16.42
N ILE A 140 1.55 17.97 -15.62
CA ILE A 140 1.51 17.91 -14.17
C ILE A 140 0.07 17.72 -13.67
N ALA A 141 -0.89 18.49 -14.19
CA ALA A 141 -2.30 18.35 -13.82
C ALA A 141 -2.86 16.96 -14.19
N ALA A 142 -2.55 16.46 -15.39
CA ALA A 142 -2.94 15.13 -15.84
C ALA A 142 -2.32 14.02 -14.98
N ARG A 143 -1.08 14.19 -14.52
CA ARG A 143 -0.43 13.25 -13.59
C ARG A 143 -1.06 13.25 -12.20
N VAL A 144 -1.47 14.40 -11.66
CA VAL A 144 -2.26 14.45 -10.41
C VAL A 144 -3.56 13.68 -10.60
N PHE A 145 -4.27 13.90 -11.72
CA PHE A 145 -5.51 13.18 -12.01
C PHE A 145 -5.29 11.67 -12.16
N LEU A 146 -4.24 11.24 -12.86
CA LEU A 146 -3.84 9.83 -12.95
C LEU A 146 -3.50 9.26 -11.57
N GLY A 147 -2.86 10.05 -10.71
CA GLY A 147 -2.51 9.69 -9.35
C GLY A 147 -3.71 9.32 -8.48
N LEU A 148 -4.87 9.96 -8.67
CA LEU A 148 -6.11 9.56 -7.98
C LEU A 148 -6.44 8.09 -8.23
N ALA A 149 -6.20 7.62 -9.45
CA ALA A 149 -6.42 6.21 -9.80
C ALA A 149 -5.34 5.29 -9.20
N VAL A 150 -4.08 5.70 -9.22
CA VAL A 150 -2.97 4.90 -8.65
C VAL A 150 -3.20 4.70 -7.16
N GLY A 151 -3.35 5.77 -6.38
CA GLY A 151 -3.60 5.69 -4.94
C GLY A 151 -4.90 4.97 -4.61
N GLY A 152 -5.95 5.19 -5.39
CA GLY A 152 -7.23 4.49 -5.25
C GLY A 152 -7.11 2.99 -5.50
N SER A 153 -6.35 2.57 -6.51
CA SER A 153 -6.16 1.15 -6.84
C SER A 153 -5.41 0.40 -5.74
N THR A 154 -4.38 1.01 -5.15
CA THR A 154 -3.60 0.40 -4.06
C THR A 154 -4.42 0.20 -2.79
N GLN A 155 -5.49 0.95 -2.61
CA GLN A 155 -6.40 0.81 -1.49
C GLN A 155 -7.52 -0.21 -1.78
N VAL A 156 -8.24 -0.06 -2.90
CA VAL A 156 -9.47 -0.83 -3.13
C VAL A 156 -9.22 -2.22 -3.73
N VAL A 157 -8.19 -2.40 -4.57
CA VAL A 157 -7.97 -3.67 -5.27
C VAL A 157 -7.54 -4.79 -4.33
N PRO A 158 -6.53 -4.61 -3.43
CA PRO A 158 -6.20 -5.63 -2.44
C PRO A 158 -7.37 -5.96 -1.50
N MET A 159 -8.17 -4.97 -1.11
CA MET A 159 -9.37 -5.16 -0.31
C MET A 159 -10.39 -6.02 -1.07
N TYR A 160 -10.73 -5.64 -2.29
CA TYR A 160 -11.68 -6.38 -3.13
C TYR A 160 -11.27 -7.83 -3.35
N ILE A 161 -9.99 -8.07 -3.74
CA ILE A 161 -9.51 -9.44 -3.96
C ILE A 161 -9.47 -10.27 -2.66
N SER A 162 -9.17 -9.65 -1.52
CA SER A 162 -9.17 -10.34 -0.22
C SER A 162 -10.57 -10.76 0.22
N GLU A 163 -11.61 -10.03 -0.18
CA GLU A 163 -13.02 -10.34 0.09
C GLU A 163 -13.58 -11.40 -0.87
N LEU A 164 -13.08 -11.45 -2.12
CA LEU A 164 -13.46 -12.49 -3.09
C LEU A 164 -12.71 -13.81 -2.86
N ALA A 165 -11.46 -13.76 -2.42
CA ALA A 165 -10.60 -14.92 -2.29
C ALA A 165 -11.08 -15.88 -1.18
N PRO A 166 -11.06 -17.21 -1.42
CA PRO A 166 -11.22 -18.21 -0.36
C PRO A 166 -10.14 -18.03 0.70
N ALA A 167 -10.45 -18.32 1.97
CA ALA A 167 -9.55 -18.09 3.10
C ALA A 167 -8.15 -18.69 2.89
N HIS A 168 -8.07 -19.91 2.35
CA HIS A 168 -6.80 -20.61 2.10
C HIS A 168 -5.97 -20.07 0.93
N LYS A 169 -6.54 -19.21 0.04
CA LYS A 169 -5.85 -18.60 -1.11
C LYS A 169 -5.71 -17.08 -1.00
N ARG A 170 -6.29 -16.46 0.03
CA ARG A 170 -6.36 -15.01 0.19
C ARG A 170 -4.98 -14.34 0.15
N GLY A 171 -4.05 -14.82 0.98
CA GLY A 171 -2.69 -14.30 1.01
C GLY A 171 -2.01 -14.38 -0.36
N HIS A 172 -2.09 -15.55 -1.00
CA HIS A 172 -1.49 -15.75 -2.32
C HIS A 172 -2.07 -14.81 -3.40
N MET A 173 -3.39 -14.60 -3.42
CA MET A 173 -4.03 -13.71 -4.40
C MET A 173 -3.71 -12.23 -4.17
N VAL A 174 -3.59 -11.80 -2.91
CA VAL A 174 -3.13 -10.44 -2.59
C VAL A 174 -1.66 -10.25 -2.94
N THR A 175 -0.82 -11.26 -2.71
CA THR A 175 0.60 -11.22 -3.08
C THR A 175 0.79 -11.08 -4.60
N MET A 176 -0.10 -11.62 -5.43
CA MET A 176 -0.05 -11.42 -6.90
C MET A 176 -0.11 -9.94 -7.29
N PHE A 177 -0.87 -9.11 -6.57
CA PHE A 177 -0.90 -7.66 -6.79
C PHE A 177 0.48 -7.05 -6.57
N ASN A 178 1.14 -7.37 -5.46
CA ASN A 178 2.46 -6.83 -5.12
C ASN A 178 3.56 -7.31 -6.08
N ILE A 179 3.55 -8.58 -6.47
CA ILE A 179 4.50 -9.11 -7.46
C ILE A 179 4.31 -8.40 -8.80
N ALA A 180 3.06 -8.16 -9.19
CA ALA A 180 2.75 -7.50 -10.45
C ALA A 180 3.23 -6.04 -10.50
N ILE A 181 3.36 -5.35 -9.36
CA ILE A 181 4.03 -4.03 -9.31
C ILE A 181 5.46 -4.15 -9.83
N GLY A 182 6.24 -5.10 -9.31
CA GLY A 182 7.60 -5.34 -9.79
C GLY A 182 7.68 -5.72 -11.27
N ILE A 183 6.75 -6.54 -11.75
CA ILE A 183 6.65 -6.90 -13.18
C ILE A 183 6.35 -5.64 -14.01
N GLY A 184 5.46 -4.75 -13.53
CA GLY A 184 5.12 -3.49 -14.19
C GLY A 184 6.33 -2.56 -14.29
N ILE A 185 7.08 -2.37 -13.21
CA ILE A 185 8.31 -1.56 -13.19
C ILE A 185 9.33 -2.14 -14.20
N PHE A 186 9.54 -3.45 -14.18
CA PHE A 186 10.44 -4.12 -15.11
C PHE A 186 10.02 -3.93 -16.56
N ALA A 187 8.75 -4.17 -16.90
CA ALA A 187 8.21 -3.97 -18.25
C ALA A 187 8.36 -2.52 -18.72
N ALA A 188 8.08 -1.55 -17.85
CA ALA A 188 8.23 -0.14 -18.13
C ALA A 188 9.68 0.24 -18.44
N ASN A 189 10.66 -0.25 -17.66
CA ASN A 189 12.07 0.01 -17.93
C ASN A 189 12.55 -0.62 -19.25
N ILE A 190 12.07 -1.82 -19.61
CA ILE A 190 12.35 -2.41 -20.92
C ILE A 190 11.77 -1.54 -22.05
N ILE A 191 10.52 -1.10 -21.92
CA ILE A 191 9.87 -0.24 -22.93
C ILE A 191 10.60 1.11 -23.00
N GLY A 192 10.93 1.70 -21.85
CA GLY A 192 11.71 2.94 -21.76
C GLY A 192 13.07 2.83 -22.47
N PHE A 193 13.75 1.70 -22.34
CA PHE A 193 15.00 1.46 -23.04
C PHE A 193 14.82 1.20 -24.54
N ALA A 194 13.90 0.31 -24.92
CA ALA A 194 13.77 -0.16 -26.29
C ALA A 194 13.04 0.83 -27.21
N ALA A 195 12.08 1.58 -26.68
CA ALA A 195 11.18 2.42 -27.48
C ALA A 195 11.54 3.91 -27.46
N ARG A 196 12.54 4.34 -26.66
CA ARG A 196 12.88 5.76 -26.49
C ARG A 196 13.18 6.51 -27.79
N ASP A 197 13.92 5.87 -28.70
CA ASP A 197 14.36 6.49 -29.95
C ASP A 197 13.31 6.35 -31.07
N ALA A 198 12.41 5.34 -30.94
CA ALA A 198 11.41 5.04 -31.97
C ALA A 198 10.05 5.70 -31.71
N TRP A 199 9.60 5.76 -30.44
CA TRP A 199 8.24 6.16 -30.10
C TRP A 199 8.14 7.53 -29.40
N GLY A 200 9.19 7.98 -28.72
CA GLY A 200 9.10 9.09 -27.80
C GLY A 200 8.26 8.75 -26.56
N TRP A 201 8.15 9.70 -25.61
CA TRP A 201 7.53 9.45 -24.31
C TRP A 201 5.99 9.35 -24.33
N ARG A 202 5.30 10.03 -25.29
CA ARG A 202 3.83 10.06 -25.34
C ARG A 202 3.19 8.68 -25.55
N PRO A 203 3.56 7.87 -26.57
CA PRO A 203 3.06 6.50 -26.70
C PRO A 203 3.45 5.60 -25.55
N MET A 204 4.63 5.79 -24.94
CA MET A 204 5.04 5.02 -23.77
C MET A 204 4.07 5.19 -22.60
N VAL A 205 3.59 6.40 -22.37
CA VAL A 205 2.59 6.65 -21.31
C VAL A 205 1.21 6.18 -21.74
N ALA A 206 0.82 6.39 -23.00
CA ALA A 206 -0.50 6.02 -23.53
C ALA A 206 -0.78 4.52 -23.47
N ILE A 207 0.23 3.67 -23.66
CA ILE A 207 0.06 2.20 -23.74
C ILE A 207 -0.56 1.62 -22.44
N ALA A 208 -0.38 2.28 -21.30
CA ALA A 208 -0.99 1.88 -20.03
C ALA A 208 -2.53 1.95 -20.04
N ALA A 209 -3.12 2.78 -20.89
CA ALA A 209 -4.57 2.86 -21.05
C ALA A 209 -5.19 1.55 -21.58
N ILE A 210 -4.44 0.75 -22.35
CA ILE A 210 -4.95 -0.50 -22.93
C ILE A 210 -5.27 -1.54 -21.85
N PRO A 211 -4.33 -1.97 -21.00
CA PRO A 211 -4.64 -2.92 -19.93
C PRO A 211 -5.62 -2.33 -18.90
N ALA A 212 -5.60 -1.02 -18.64
CA ALA A 212 -6.55 -0.37 -17.75
C ALA A 212 -7.99 -0.46 -18.30
N ALA A 213 -8.19 -0.24 -19.60
CA ALA A 213 -9.48 -0.43 -20.27
C ALA A 213 -9.93 -1.91 -20.22
N GLY A 214 -9.00 -2.84 -20.38
CA GLY A 214 -9.26 -4.27 -20.23
C GLY A 214 -9.76 -4.62 -18.81
N VAL A 215 -9.15 -4.05 -17.77
CA VAL A 215 -9.63 -4.18 -16.39
C VAL A 215 -11.03 -3.59 -16.23
N PHE A 216 -11.25 -2.36 -16.72
CA PHE A 216 -12.58 -1.71 -16.64
C PHE A 216 -13.68 -2.59 -17.24
N ILE A 217 -13.45 -3.15 -18.43
CA ILE A 217 -14.38 -4.08 -19.10
C ILE A 217 -14.56 -5.36 -18.28
N SER A 218 -13.48 -5.93 -17.77
CA SER A 218 -13.52 -7.17 -17.01
C SER A 218 -14.35 -7.04 -15.72
N MET A 219 -14.39 -5.84 -15.12
CA MET A 219 -15.18 -5.58 -13.92
C MET A 219 -16.69 -5.75 -14.11
N PHE A 220 -17.22 -5.67 -15.34
CA PHE A 220 -18.64 -5.96 -15.60
C PHE A 220 -19.00 -7.43 -15.37
N PHE A 221 -18.04 -8.32 -15.49
CA PHE A 221 -18.24 -9.78 -15.31
C PHE A 221 -17.95 -10.26 -13.87
N LEU A 222 -17.30 -9.44 -13.06
CA LEU A 222 -16.95 -9.79 -11.69
C LEU A 222 -18.10 -9.50 -10.70
N PRO A 223 -18.26 -10.31 -9.63
CA PRO A 223 -19.31 -10.15 -8.64
C PRO A 223 -19.03 -8.97 -7.71
N LYS A 224 -20.04 -8.54 -6.97
CA LYS A 224 -19.87 -7.64 -5.83
C LYS A 224 -19.10 -8.36 -4.70
N SER A 225 -18.55 -7.60 -3.74
CA SER A 225 -18.04 -8.19 -2.51
C SER A 225 -19.18 -8.83 -1.71
N PRO A 226 -19.08 -10.10 -1.30
CA PRO A 226 -20.11 -10.74 -0.46
C PRO A 226 -20.28 -10.03 0.89
N ARG A 227 -19.19 -9.52 1.48
CA ARG A 227 -19.25 -8.80 2.75
C ARG A 227 -19.99 -7.48 2.61
N TRP A 228 -19.62 -6.69 1.61
CA TRP A 228 -20.30 -5.43 1.34
C TRP A 228 -21.77 -5.63 1.00
N ALA A 229 -22.12 -6.69 0.24
CA ALA A 229 -23.50 -7.03 -0.08
C ALA A 229 -24.30 -7.35 1.17
N ALA A 230 -23.73 -8.10 2.13
CA ALA A 230 -24.36 -8.40 3.41
C ALA A 230 -24.61 -7.16 4.27
N GLU A 231 -23.67 -6.19 4.26
CA GLU A 231 -23.75 -4.97 5.06
C GLU A 231 -24.70 -3.92 4.49
N HIS A 232 -24.86 -3.84 3.16
CA HIS A 232 -25.55 -2.73 2.47
C HIS A 232 -26.76 -3.16 1.63
N GLU A 233 -26.94 -4.45 1.36
CA GLU A 233 -28.07 -4.95 0.55
C GLU A 233 -28.88 -5.97 1.36
N SER A 234 -28.46 -7.26 1.38
CA SER A 234 -29.08 -8.33 2.14
C SER A 234 -28.17 -9.55 2.26
N LEU A 235 -28.48 -10.43 3.20
CA LEU A 235 -27.78 -11.73 3.32
C LEU A 235 -28.04 -12.64 2.11
N ASP A 236 -29.19 -12.54 1.47
CA ASP A 236 -29.48 -13.27 0.22
C ASP A 236 -28.60 -12.79 -0.93
N SER A 237 -28.37 -11.46 -1.05
CA SER A 237 -27.43 -10.92 -2.03
C SER A 237 -26.00 -11.41 -1.78
N ALA A 238 -25.58 -11.48 -0.51
CA ALA A 238 -24.27 -12.02 -0.15
C ALA A 238 -24.13 -13.51 -0.55
N LEU A 239 -25.19 -14.31 -0.33
CA LEU A 239 -25.22 -15.72 -0.72
C LEU A 239 -25.07 -15.87 -2.24
N GLU A 240 -25.80 -15.07 -3.03
CA GLU A 240 -25.70 -15.07 -4.50
C GLU A 240 -24.25 -14.77 -4.96
N GLN A 241 -23.60 -13.78 -4.35
CA GLN A 241 -22.19 -13.45 -4.70
C GLN A 241 -21.24 -14.60 -4.33
N LEU A 242 -21.43 -15.26 -3.19
CA LEU A 242 -20.62 -16.41 -2.78
C LEU A 242 -20.78 -17.61 -3.73
N GLN A 243 -21.99 -17.89 -4.21
CA GLN A 243 -22.26 -18.95 -5.18
C GLN A 243 -21.49 -18.73 -6.50
N ARG A 244 -21.19 -17.49 -6.86
CA ARG A 244 -20.44 -17.13 -8.08
C ARG A 244 -18.93 -17.31 -7.96
N ILE A 245 -18.37 -17.44 -6.74
CA ILE A 245 -16.91 -17.46 -6.50
C ILE A 245 -16.43 -18.61 -5.61
N ARG A 246 -17.32 -19.43 -5.06
CA ARG A 246 -16.98 -20.60 -4.26
C ARG A 246 -17.27 -21.89 -5.03
N THR A 247 -16.44 -22.90 -4.79
CA THR A 247 -16.52 -24.20 -5.46
C THR A 247 -17.05 -25.29 -4.55
N SER A 248 -17.36 -24.96 -3.28
CA SER A 248 -17.84 -25.93 -2.28
C SER A 248 -18.98 -25.36 -1.45
N GLU A 249 -20.08 -26.11 -1.31
CA GLU A 249 -21.18 -25.73 -0.42
C GLU A 249 -20.73 -25.57 1.03
N ARG A 250 -19.77 -26.39 1.49
CA ARG A 250 -19.20 -26.24 2.85
C ARG A 250 -18.55 -24.89 3.08
N GLU A 251 -17.83 -24.39 2.09
CA GLU A 251 -17.21 -23.06 2.16
C GLU A 251 -18.29 -21.97 2.23
N ILE A 252 -19.32 -22.05 1.36
CA ILE A 252 -20.41 -21.08 1.34
C ILE A 252 -21.13 -21.06 2.69
N ARG A 253 -21.55 -22.24 3.22
CA ARG A 253 -22.22 -22.34 4.52
C ARG A 253 -21.36 -21.79 5.67
N ARG A 254 -20.06 -22.10 5.67
CA ARG A 254 -19.14 -21.61 6.71
C ARG A 254 -18.96 -20.09 6.64
N GLU A 255 -18.83 -19.55 5.43
CA GLU A 255 -18.60 -18.11 5.22
C GLU A 255 -19.88 -17.31 5.50
N MET A 256 -21.06 -17.78 5.09
CA MET A 256 -22.34 -17.16 5.43
C MET A 256 -22.58 -17.10 6.94
N ARG A 257 -22.27 -18.18 7.68
CA ARG A 257 -22.35 -18.16 9.15
C ARG A 257 -21.44 -17.14 9.78
N ARG A 258 -20.22 -16.97 9.24
CA ARG A 258 -19.27 -15.93 9.72
C ARG A 258 -19.76 -14.51 9.40
N ILE A 259 -20.27 -14.30 8.18
CA ILE A 259 -20.83 -13.00 7.79
C ILE A 259 -22.00 -12.64 8.71
N HIS A 260 -22.91 -13.57 8.94
CA HIS A 260 -24.05 -13.39 9.84
C HIS A 260 -23.62 -13.16 11.30
N ALA A 261 -22.63 -13.91 11.81
CA ALA A 261 -22.09 -13.70 13.16
C ALA A 261 -21.49 -12.31 13.32
N ASN A 262 -20.66 -11.88 12.37
CA ASN A 262 -20.04 -10.54 12.41
C ASN A 262 -21.06 -9.40 12.29
N ALA A 263 -22.16 -9.60 11.53
CA ALA A 263 -23.25 -8.61 11.42
C ALA A 263 -24.01 -8.46 12.75
N ASN A 264 -23.99 -9.50 13.60
CA ASN A 264 -24.67 -9.51 14.90
C ASN A 264 -23.73 -9.18 16.07
N GLU A 265 -22.44 -8.96 15.83
CA GLU A 265 -21.47 -8.61 16.86
C GLU A 265 -21.67 -7.13 17.23
N GLU A 266 -22.07 -6.88 18.48
CA GLU A 266 -22.24 -5.53 19.02
C GLU A 266 -20.86 -4.87 19.17
N THR A 267 -20.46 -4.11 18.19
CA THR A 267 -19.24 -3.28 18.27
C THR A 267 -19.62 -1.92 18.85
N ASP A 268 -18.92 -1.45 19.89
CA ASP A 268 -19.13 -0.10 20.43
C ASP A 268 -18.95 0.94 19.29
N PRO A 269 -19.95 1.79 19.04
CA PRO A 269 -19.83 2.84 18.00
C PRO A 269 -18.63 3.78 18.20
N ARG A 270 -18.05 3.81 19.42
CA ARG A 270 -16.83 4.58 19.72
C ARG A 270 -15.58 3.94 19.14
N ASP A 271 -15.58 2.60 18.97
CA ASP A 271 -14.46 1.81 18.49
C ASP A 271 -14.55 1.53 16.99
N THR A 272 -15.41 2.26 16.24
CA THR A 272 -15.60 2.09 14.82
C THR A 272 -15.07 3.27 13.99
N GLY A 273 -14.58 2.97 12.79
CA GLY A 273 -14.19 3.94 11.78
C GLY A 273 -13.19 5.00 12.30
N TRP A 274 -13.37 6.25 11.91
CA TRP A 274 -12.50 7.38 12.32
C TRP A 274 -12.54 7.70 13.82
N ARG A 275 -13.62 7.34 14.52
CA ARG A 275 -13.73 7.52 15.98
C ARG A 275 -12.87 6.50 16.71
N GLY A 276 -12.86 5.26 16.22
CA GLY A 276 -12.03 4.18 16.76
C GLY A 276 -10.54 4.49 16.65
N ILE A 277 -10.07 5.01 15.51
CA ILE A 277 -8.66 5.39 15.32
C ILE A 277 -8.18 6.45 16.33
N ARG A 278 -9.08 7.31 16.82
CA ARG A 278 -8.75 8.36 17.78
C ARG A 278 -8.68 7.87 19.24
N GLN A 279 -9.07 6.63 19.48
CA GLN A 279 -9.04 6.06 20.82
C GLN A 279 -7.61 5.96 21.35
N PRO A 280 -7.38 6.25 22.66
CA PRO A 280 -6.04 6.24 23.24
C PRO A 280 -5.33 4.88 23.15
N TRP A 281 -6.09 3.79 23.26
CA TRP A 281 -5.54 2.44 23.23
C TRP A 281 -5.02 2.02 21.85
N VAL A 282 -5.50 2.65 20.76
CA VAL A 282 -5.04 2.40 19.37
C VAL A 282 -3.73 3.12 19.05
N ARG A 283 -3.37 4.18 19.80
CA ARG A 283 -2.20 5.02 19.50
C ARG A 283 -0.89 4.26 19.30
N PRO A 284 -0.56 3.22 20.09
CA PRO A 284 0.68 2.47 19.85
C PRO A 284 0.73 1.81 18.48
N ALA A 285 -0.37 1.17 18.03
CA ALA A 285 -0.47 0.60 16.70
C ALA A 285 -0.40 1.69 15.60
N LEU A 286 -1.05 2.83 15.85
CA LEU A 286 -1.03 3.95 14.91
C LEU A 286 0.39 4.50 14.72
N VAL A 287 1.13 4.73 15.81
CA VAL A 287 2.53 5.19 15.76
C VAL A 287 3.41 4.17 15.05
N ALA A 288 3.29 2.88 15.38
CA ALA A 288 4.07 1.83 14.75
C ALA A 288 3.78 1.72 13.25
N ALA A 289 2.51 1.63 12.87
CA ALA A 289 2.11 1.48 11.47
C ALA A 289 2.45 2.71 10.62
N LEU A 290 2.11 3.92 11.09
CA LEU A 290 2.40 5.16 10.35
C LEU A 290 3.90 5.47 10.29
N GLY A 291 4.64 5.18 11.36
CA GLY A 291 6.09 5.35 11.37
C GLY A 291 6.79 4.41 10.38
N VAL A 292 6.39 3.13 10.35
CA VAL A 292 6.92 2.19 9.35
C VAL A 292 6.52 2.64 7.93
N ALA A 293 5.26 3.05 7.70
CA ALA A 293 4.83 3.59 6.41
C ALA A 293 5.68 4.79 5.96
N PHE A 294 5.94 5.73 6.89
CA PHE A 294 6.81 6.87 6.63
C PHE A 294 8.22 6.43 6.22
N PHE A 295 8.88 5.61 7.02
CA PHE A 295 10.25 5.20 6.76
C PHE A 295 10.39 4.27 5.55
N THR A 296 9.33 3.54 5.18
CA THR A 296 9.34 2.69 3.98
C THR A 296 9.64 3.52 2.73
N GLN A 297 9.01 4.66 2.59
CA GLN A 297 9.22 5.54 1.43
C GLN A 297 10.30 6.60 1.68
N ALA A 298 10.37 7.17 2.89
CA ALA A 298 11.38 8.16 3.26
C ALA A 298 12.83 7.61 3.17
N GLY A 299 13.01 6.30 3.15
CA GLY A 299 14.29 5.64 2.93
C GLY A 299 14.90 5.84 1.55
N GLY A 300 14.16 6.38 0.58
CA GLY A 300 14.68 6.77 -0.74
C GLY A 300 14.64 5.67 -1.81
N LEU A 301 13.83 4.60 -1.62
CA LEU A 301 13.70 3.54 -2.62
C LEU A 301 13.13 4.08 -3.93
N GLU A 302 12.00 4.80 -3.85
CA GLU A 302 11.33 5.35 -5.03
C GLU A 302 12.18 6.42 -5.71
N MET A 303 12.90 7.25 -4.94
CA MET A 303 13.91 8.16 -5.51
C MET A 303 14.92 7.41 -6.38
N MET A 304 15.38 6.25 -5.92
CA MET A 304 16.31 5.41 -6.69
C MET A 304 15.68 4.88 -7.97
N ILE A 305 14.39 4.49 -7.92
CA ILE A 305 13.65 3.99 -9.10
C ILE A 305 13.43 5.13 -10.11
N TYR A 306 12.97 6.31 -9.66
CA TYR A 306 12.64 7.43 -10.55
C TYR A 306 13.86 8.12 -11.15
N TYR A 307 14.91 8.33 -10.35
CA TYR A 307 16.04 9.21 -10.74
C TYR A 307 17.37 8.47 -10.98
N ALA A 308 17.41 7.13 -10.90
CA ALA A 308 18.64 6.38 -11.18
C ALA A 308 19.27 6.74 -12.55
N PRO A 309 18.51 6.81 -13.66
CA PRO A 309 19.09 7.23 -14.94
C PRO A 309 19.68 8.65 -14.89
N THR A 310 19.01 9.57 -14.19
CA THR A 310 19.50 10.96 -14.03
C THR A 310 20.78 10.98 -13.22
N PHE A 311 20.82 10.30 -12.06
CA PHE A 311 22.00 10.24 -11.20
C PHE A 311 23.21 9.61 -11.90
N LEU A 312 22.98 8.56 -12.69
CA LEU A 312 24.04 7.92 -13.47
C LEU A 312 24.50 8.80 -14.63
N SER A 313 23.58 9.52 -15.28
CA SER A 313 23.92 10.48 -16.32
C SER A 313 24.78 11.61 -15.77
N ASP A 314 24.43 12.15 -14.59
CA ASP A 314 25.18 13.19 -13.89
C ASP A 314 26.56 12.68 -13.42
N ALA A 315 26.69 11.38 -13.15
CA ALA A 315 27.95 10.70 -12.83
C ALA A 315 28.80 10.36 -14.07
N GLY A 316 28.40 10.80 -15.27
CA GLY A 316 29.14 10.61 -16.52
C GLY A 316 28.84 9.31 -17.27
N PHE A 317 27.83 8.53 -16.87
CA PHE A 317 27.42 7.37 -17.64
C PHE A 317 26.62 7.79 -18.90
N GLY A 318 26.82 7.10 -20.00
CA GLY A 318 25.98 7.29 -21.19
C GLY A 318 24.52 6.91 -20.93
N SER A 319 23.57 7.58 -21.61
CA SER A 319 22.14 7.37 -21.42
C SER A 319 21.69 5.88 -21.56
N SER A 320 22.32 5.13 -22.46
CA SER A 320 22.02 3.68 -22.63
C SER A 320 22.44 2.88 -21.40
N SER A 321 23.64 3.14 -20.86
CA SER A 321 24.14 2.45 -19.65
C SER A 321 23.29 2.81 -18.42
N ALA A 322 22.86 4.06 -18.30
CA ALA A 322 21.99 4.51 -17.23
C ALA A 322 20.63 3.82 -17.25
N LEU A 323 20.00 3.68 -18.43
CA LEU A 323 18.75 2.95 -18.58
C LEU A 323 18.90 1.44 -18.37
N MET A 324 20.01 0.84 -18.79
CA MET A 324 20.31 -0.57 -18.49
C MET A 324 20.46 -0.82 -17.00
N ALA A 325 21.05 0.10 -16.25
CA ALA A 325 21.13 0.00 -14.79
C ALA A 325 19.74 0.03 -14.15
N SER A 326 18.79 0.84 -14.68
CA SER A 326 17.39 0.84 -14.21
C SER A 326 16.67 -0.49 -14.46
N ILE A 327 16.99 -1.20 -15.55
CA ILE A 327 16.51 -2.57 -15.76
C ILE A 327 17.07 -3.49 -14.66
N GLY A 328 18.35 -3.38 -14.33
CA GLY A 328 18.97 -4.12 -13.22
C GLY A 328 18.30 -3.84 -11.88
N ILE A 329 18.03 -2.56 -11.58
CA ILE A 329 17.29 -2.13 -10.39
C ILE A 329 15.91 -2.78 -10.32
N SER A 330 15.15 -2.78 -11.43
CA SER A 330 13.80 -3.36 -11.47
C SER A 330 13.80 -4.89 -11.34
N ILE A 331 14.81 -5.58 -11.87
CA ILE A 331 14.98 -7.03 -11.67
C ILE A 331 15.22 -7.32 -10.17
N ILE A 332 16.14 -6.60 -9.54
CA ILE A 332 16.44 -6.78 -8.12
C ILE A 332 15.21 -6.46 -7.28
N TYR A 333 14.51 -5.36 -7.57
CA TYR A 333 13.25 -5.02 -6.89
C TYR A 333 12.24 -6.16 -6.96
N LEU A 334 11.97 -6.68 -8.16
CA LEU A 334 11.03 -7.79 -8.36
C LEU A 334 11.45 -9.05 -7.59
N VAL A 335 12.72 -9.46 -7.75
CA VAL A 335 13.25 -10.67 -7.08
C VAL A 335 13.17 -10.51 -5.56
N MET A 336 13.61 -9.37 -5.03
CA MET A 336 13.64 -9.14 -3.58
C MET A 336 12.26 -8.94 -2.97
N THR A 337 11.31 -8.37 -3.70
CA THR A 337 9.90 -8.30 -3.27
C THR A 337 9.30 -9.70 -3.16
N VAL A 338 9.56 -10.58 -4.15
CA VAL A 338 9.09 -11.98 -4.11
C VAL A 338 9.73 -12.74 -2.96
N LEU A 339 11.05 -12.66 -2.80
CA LEU A 339 11.77 -13.32 -1.73
C LEU A 339 11.37 -12.81 -0.36
N GLY A 340 11.30 -11.48 -0.17
CA GLY A 340 10.92 -10.85 1.07
C GLY A 340 9.49 -11.24 1.49
N SER A 341 8.54 -11.25 0.55
CA SER A 341 7.15 -11.68 0.82
C SER A 341 7.02 -13.14 1.25
N ASN A 342 7.93 -14.01 0.80
CA ASN A 342 7.95 -15.42 1.24
C ASN A 342 8.69 -15.63 2.57
N ILE A 343 9.64 -14.76 2.87
CA ILE A 343 10.51 -14.89 4.05
C ILE A 343 9.90 -14.19 5.27
N VAL A 344 9.13 -13.12 5.06
CA VAL A 344 8.57 -12.29 6.15
C VAL A 344 7.71 -13.08 7.14
N ASP A 345 6.95 -14.08 6.67
CA ASP A 345 6.14 -14.95 7.52
C ASP A 345 6.99 -15.93 8.35
N ARG A 346 8.20 -16.26 7.88
CA ARG A 346 9.12 -17.17 8.58
C ARG A 346 10.01 -16.44 9.58
N ILE A 347 10.54 -15.29 9.19
CA ILE A 347 11.49 -14.51 10.01
C ILE A 347 10.76 -13.60 10.99
N GLY A 348 9.61 -13.02 10.58
CA GLY A 348 8.89 -11.98 11.31
C GLY A 348 9.14 -10.58 10.73
N ARG A 349 8.18 -9.69 10.96
CA ARG A 349 8.16 -8.34 10.37
C ARG A 349 9.28 -7.46 10.94
N ARG A 350 9.37 -7.42 12.25
CA ARG A 350 10.39 -6.64 12.98
C ARG A 350 11.80 -7.18 12.69
N ARG A 351 12.00 -8.49 12.82
CA ARG A 351 13.31 -9.14 12.58
C ARG A 351 13.80 -8.90 11.16
N LEU A 352 12.92 -8.97 10.16
CA LEU A 352 13.30 -8.75 8.75
C LEU A 352 13.90 -7.36 8.55
N VAL A 353 13.24 -6.31 9.06
CA VAL A 353 13.76 -4.94 8.95
C VAL A 353 15.08 -4.76 9.69
N LEU A 354 15.23 -5.34 10.88
CA LEU A 354 16.45 -5.23 11.70
C LEU A 354 17.65 -5.97 11.08
N VAL A 355 17.42 -7.04 10.31
CA VAL A 355 18.47 -7.78 9.59
C VAL A 355 18.86 -7.06 8.30
N MET A 356 17.88 -6.63 7.52
CA MET A 356 18.12 -6.02 6.20
C MET A 356 18.51 -4.54 6.29
N GLY A 357 17.93 -3.80 7.25
CA GLY A 357 18.11 -2.34 7.37
C GLY A 357 19.58 -1.88 7.45
N PRO A 358 20.45 -2.50 8.26
CA PRO A 358 21.88 -2.14 8.29
C PRO A 358 22.55 -2.24 6.92
N GLY A 359 22.17 -3.23 6.11
CA GLY A 359 22.64 -3.38 4.74
C GLY A 359 22.24 -2.20 3.84
N SER A 360 21.02 -1.67 3.98
CA SER A 360 20.58 -0.45 3.27
C SER A 360 21.45 0.75 3.65
N VAL A 361 21.71 0.93 4.95
CA VAL A 361 22.56 2.03 5.46
C VAL A 361 23.96 1.95 4.87
N LEU A 362 24.61 0.79 4.96
CA LEU A 362 25.98 0.58 4.47
C LEU A 362 26.07 0.77 2.95
N SER A 363 25.06 0.32 2.21
CA SER A 363 24.99 0.50 0.75
C SER A 363 24.92 1.97 0.36
N LEU A 364 24.11 2.77 1.05
CA LEU A 364 24.00 4.20 0.80
C LEU A 364 25.28 4.97 1.24
N ILE A 365 25.92 4.56 2.31
CA ILE A 365 27.23 5.14 2.72
C ILE A 365 28.26 4.89 1.62
N GLY A 366 28.39 3.62 1.17
CA GLY A 366 29.31 3.26 0.09
C GLY A 366 29.01 3.97 -1.22
N LEU A 367 27.71 4.07 -1.58
CA LEU A 367 27.28 4.81 -2.76
C LEU A 367 27.64 6.30 -2.68
N GLY A 368 27.43 6.94 -1.53
CA GLY A 368 27.81 8.33 -1.30
C GLY A 368 29.32 8.56 -1.42
N ILE A 369 30.15 7.65 -0.89
CA ILE A 369 31.60 7.74 -1.05
C ILE A 369 31.97 7.65 -2.54
N MET A 370 31.39 6.74 -3.29
CA MET A 370 31.69 6.59 -4.73
C MET A 370 31.27 7.81 -5.55
N PHE A 371 30.13 8.41 -5.28
CA PHE A 371 29.71 9.64 -5.97
C PHE A 371 30.64 10.83 -5.64
N LEU A 372 31.14 10.94 -4.41
CA LEU A 372 32.10 12.01 -4.01
C LEU A 372 33.50 11.77 -4.58
N ALA A 373 33.88 10.52 -4.84
CA ALA A 373 35.16 10.18 -5.44
C ALA A 373 35.22 10.50 -6.95
N HIS A 374 34.09 10.80 -7.59
CA HIS A 374 34.00 11.10 -9.04
C HIS A 374 34.81 10.15 -9.93
N PRO A 375 34.57 8.83 -9.87
CA PRO A 375 35.38 7.86 -10.63
C PRO A 375 35.22 8.06 -12.13
N GLU A 376 36.27 7.86 -12.88
CA GLU A 376 36.24 7.93 -14.34
C GLU A 376 35.25 6.87 -14.91
N PRO A 377 34.45 7.23 -15.94
CA PRO A 377 33.55 6.29 -16.60
C PRO A 377 34.30 5.06 -17.10
N GLY A 378 33.78 3.86 -16.78
CA GLY A 378 34.41 2.58 -17.14
C GLY A 378 35.46 2.09 -16.16
N SER A 379 35.84 2.88 -15.15
CA SER A 379 36.74 2.45 -14.07
C SER A 379 36.08 1.49 -13.10
N MET A 380 36.85 0.81 -12.25
CA MET A 380 36.33 -0.02 -11.15
C MET A 380 35.40 0.79 -10.22
N GLY A 381 35.73 2.05 -9.95
CA GLY A 381 34.91 2.93 -9.13
C GLY A 381 33.53 3.20 -9.71
N SER A 382 33.42 3.37 -11.04
CA SER A 382 32.12 3.56 -11.70
C SER A 382 31.24 2.28 -11.61
N TRP A 383 31.82 1.08 -11.72
CA TRP A 383 31.09 -0.16 -11.49
C TRP A 383 30.62 -0.31 -10.04
N LEU A 384 31.42 0.17 -9.06
CA LEU A 384 31.02 0.16 -7.65
C LEU A 384 29.78 1.03 -7.37
N ILE A 385 29.57 2.13 -8.12
CA ILE A 385 28.33 2.90 -8.05
C ILE A 385 27.13 2.00 -8.33
N ILE A 386 27.15 1.27 -9.45
CA ILE A 386 26.06 0.35 -9.83
C ILE A 386 25.90 -0.75 -8.78
N VAL A 387 26.99 -1.33 -8.29
CA VAL A 387 26.95 -2.39 -7.26
C VAL A 387 26.27 -1.88 -5.98
N PHE A 388 26.65 -0.70 -5.47
CA PHE A 388 26.02 -0.15 -4.26
C PHE A 388 24.57 0.24 -4.48
N MET A 389 24.19 0.73 -5.66
CA MET A 389 22.77 0.96 -6.01
C MET A 389 21.98 -0.35 -5.96
N LEU A 390 22.49 -1.43 -6.57
CA LEU A 390 21.82 -2.73 -6.55
C LEU A 390 21.79 -3.35 -5.14
N LEU A 391 22.85 -3.20 -4.34
CA LEU A 391 22.87 -3.66 -2.95
C LEU A 391 21.84 -2.90 -2.11
N PHE A 392 21.69 -1.59 -2.29
CA PHE A 392 20.65 -0.83 -1.64
C PHE A 392 19.24 -1.38 -1.98
N MET A 393 19.01 -1.69 -3.26
CA MET A 393 17.76 -2.30 -3.70
C MET A 393 17.52 -3.66 -3.05
N VAL A 394 18.56 -4.51 -2.95
CA VAL A 394 18.47 -5.83 -2.27
C VAL A 394 17.98 -5.66 -0.83
N PHE A 395 18.64 -4.80 -0.07
CA PHE A 395 18.36 -4.66 1.35
C PHE A 395 17.07 -3.88 1.65
N ASN A 396 16.77 -2.85 0.88
CA ASN A 396 15.58 -2.04 1.11
C ASN A 396 14.30 -2.74 0.60
N ALA A 397 14.29 -3.19 -0.68
CA ALA A 397 13.13 -3.86 -1.27
C ALA A 397 12.83 -5.21 -0.62
N GLY A 398 13.86 -5.96 -0.18
CA GLY A 398 13.70 -7.22 0.54
C GLY A 398 13.39 -7.07 2.03
N GLY A 399 13.52 -5.89 2.58
CA GLY A 399 13.36 -5.58 4.00
C GLY A 399 12.13 -4.71 4.29
N ILE A 400 12.38 -3.42 4.52
CA ILE A 400 11.35 -2.50 4.99
C ILE A 400 10.21 -2.29 3.99
N GLN A 401 10.49 -2.35 2.69
CA GLN A 401 9.47 -2.19 1.65
C GLN A 401 8.36 -3.23 1.76
N VAL A 402 8.72 -4.50 1.96
CA VAL A 402 7.73 -5.58 2.15
C VAL A 402 6.91 -5.36 3.42
N VAL A 403 7.60 -5.04 4.52
CA VAL A 403 6.96 -4.86 5.83
C VAL A 403 6.03 -3.64 5.83
N GLY A 404 6.44 -2.56 5.19
CA GLY A 404 5.67 -1.31 5.12
C GLY A 404 4.30 -1.48 4.48
N TRP A 405 4.17 -2.28 3.43
CA TRP A 405 2.88 -2.54 2.79
C TRP A 405 2.00 -3.53 3.55
N LEU A 406 2.58 -4.40 4.39
CA LEU A 406 1.83 -5.41 5.14
C LEU A 406 1.24 -4.85 6.45
N LEU A 407 2.00 -4.06 7.20
CA LEU A 407 1.63 -3.65 8.56
C LEU A 407 0.34 -2.84 8.64
N GLY A 408 0.01 -2.05 7.62
CA GLY A 408 -1.24 -1.29 7.58
C GLY A 408 -2.50 -2.14 7.65
N ALA A 409 -2.44 -3.37 7.16
CA ALA A 409 -3.55 -4.31 7.20
C ALA A 409 -3.54 -5.23 8.44
N GLU A 410 -2.39 -5.38 9.10
CA GLU A 410 -2.17 -6.34 10.19
C GLU A 410 -2.31 -5.75 11.58
N MET A 411 -2.12 -4.43 11.75
CA MET A 411 -2.04 -3.81 13.08
C MET A 411 -3.35 -3.26 13.64
N PHE A 412 -4.44 -3.29 12.86
CA PHE A 412 -5.69 -2.63 13.27
C PHE A 412 -6.86 -3.60 13.38
N PRO A 413 -7.71 -3.44 14.44
CA PRO A 413 -8.96 -4.16 14.57
C PRO A 413 -9.88 -4.02 13.36
N LEU A 414 -10.72 -5.03 13.13
CA LEU A 414 -11.62 -5.08 11.97
C LEU A 414 -12.57 -3.88 11.91
N SER A 415 -13.06 -3.41 13.06
CA SER A 415 -14.02 -2.30 13.17
C SER A 415 -13.52 -0.94 12.65
N MET A 416 -12.20 -0.74 12.57
CA MET A 416 -11.59 0.51 12.10
C MET A 416 -10.56 0.32 10.99
N ARG A 417 -10.36 -0.92 10.54
CA ARG A 417 -9.28 -1.29 9.60
C ARG A 417 -9.35 -0.51 8.29
N GLY A 418 -10.53 -0.32 7.71
CA GLY A 418 -10.66 0.40 6.43
C GLY A 418 -10.09 1.82 6.50
N ASN A 419 -10.49 2.58 7.52
CA ASN A 419 -10.01 3.96 7.72
C ASN A 419 -8.52 3.99 8.12
N ALA A 420 -8.07 3.07 8.96
CA ALA A 420 -6.68 2.97 9.38
C ALA A 420 -5.76 2.62 8.20
N THR A 421 -6.17 1.69 7.33
CA THR A 421 -5.42 1.33 6.12
C THR A 421 -5.39 2.49 5.12
N SER A 422 -6.47 3.26 4.98
CA SER A 422 -6.47 4.48 4.16
C SER A 422 -5.48 5.53 4.67
N LEU A 423 -5.43 5.74 5.99
CA LEU A 423 -4.47 6.65 6.62
C LEU A 423 -3.02 6.16 6.45
N HIS A 424 -2.80 4.86 6.61
CA HIS A 424 -1.49 4.23 6.38
C HIS A 424 -1.04 4.39 4.92
N SER A 425 -1.91 4.13 3.96
CA SER A 425 -1.63 4.33 2.53
C SER A 425 -1.36 5.80 2.21
N ALA A 426 -2.12 6.73 2.79
CA ALA A 426 -1.86 8.16 2.62
C ALA A 426 -0.50 8.57 3.20
N MET A 427 -0.04 7.95 4.29
CA MET A 427 1.30 8.17 4.85
C MET A 427 2.38 7.62 3.91
N LEU A 428 2.21 6.43 3.35
CA LEU A 428 3.13 5.88 2.33
C LEU A 428 3.26 6.86 1.14
N TRP A 429 2.16 7.23 0.54
CA TRP A 429 2.16 8.13 -0.61
C TRP A 429 2.65 9.55 -0.28
N GLY A 430 2.32 10.07 0.91
CA GLY A 430 2.79 11.38 1.38
C GLY A 430 4.29 11.43 1.61
N SER A 431 4.86 10.35 2.14
CA SER A 431 6.31 10.23 2.34
C SER A 431 7.05 10.11 1.01
N ASP A 432 6.48 9.35 0.07
CA ASP A 432 7.03 9.23 -1.27
C ASP A 432 6.96 10.57 -2.03
N LEU A 433 5.84 11.28 -1.93
CA LEU A 433 5.71 12.65 -2.45
C LEU A 433 6.80 13.57 -1.90
N LEU A 434 7.05 13.54 -0.59
CA LEU A 434 8.08 14.35 0.05
C LEU A 434 9.47 14.03 -0.52
N VAL A 435 9.83 12.77 -0.62
CA VAL A 435 11.12 12.31 -1.14
C VAL A 435 11.29 12.69 -2.61
N THR A 436 10.32 12.31 -3.44
CA THR A 436 10.41 12.49 -4.90
C THR A 436 10.40 13.97 -5.30
N SER A 437 9.64 14.82 -4.58
CA SER A 437 9.59 16.27 -4.85
C SER A 437 10.79 17.07 -4.35
N THR A 438 11.68 16.45 -3.59
CA THR A 438 12.84 17.15 -2.99
C THR A 438 14.20 16.54 -3.35
N ALA A 439 14.20 15.39 -4.02
CA ALA A 439 15.42 14.61 -4.26
C ALA A 439 16.47 15.36 -5.10
N LEU A 440 16.08 15.94 -6.25
CA LEU A 440 17.01 16.68 -7.11
C LEU A 440 17.41 18.04 -6.50
N THR A 441 16.47 18.67 -5.80
CA THR A 441 16.75 19.88 -5.01
C THR A 441 17.78 19.60 -3.92
N LEU A 442 17.69 18.45 -3.24
CA LEU A 442 18.67 18.05 -2.24
C LEU A 442 20.04 17.79 -2.89
N VAL A 443 20.07 17.09 -4.02
CA VAL A 443 21.30 16.87 -4.81
C VAL A 443 21.97 18.20 -5.18
N SER A 444 21.18 19.20 -5.60
CA SER A 444 21.73 20.51 -5.98
C SER A 444 22.34 21.28 -4.81
N LYS A 445 21.87 21.03 -3.56
CA LYS A 445 22.33 21.73 -2.36
C LYS A 445 23.51 21.05 -1.64
N ILE A 446 23.49 19.73 -1.56
CA ILE A 446 24.46 18.95 -0.75
C ILE A 446 25.22 17.91 -1.56
N THR A 447 25.20 18.00 -2.87
CA THR A 447 25.77 17.05 -3.85
C THR A 447 25.05 15.70 -3.88
N LEU A 448 25.32 14.89 -4.90
CA LEU A 448 24.75 13.56 -5.03
C LEU A 448 25.22 12.61 -3.90
N GLY A 449 26.51 12.65 -3.57
CA GLY A 449 27.07 11.85 -2.48
C GLY A 449 26.53 12.25 -1.12
N GLY A 450 26.40 13.56 -0.84
CA GLY A 450 25.79 14.06 0.39
C GLY A 450 24.32 13.65 0.52
N THR A 451 23.59 13.62 -0.60
CA THR A 451 22.20 13.13 -0.65
C THR A 451 22.12 11.65 -0.27
N MET A 452 23.01 10.82 -0.75
CA MET A 452 23.05 9.39 -0.36
C MET A 452 23.32 9.23 1.15
N TRP A 453 24.20 10.05 1.72
CA TRP A 453 24.45 10.03 3.17
C TRP A 453 23.27 10.56 4.00
N PHE A 454 22.53 11.55 3.49
CA PHE A 454 21.28 11.96 4.11
C PHE A 454 20.29 10.80 4.19
N TYR A 455 20.06 10.07 3.08
CA TYR A 455 19.18 8.91 3.08
C TYR A 455 19.74 7.73 3.88
N ALA A 456 21.06 7.58 4.00
CA ALA A 456 21.66 6.63 4.93
C ALA A 456 21.27 6.93 6.38
N GLY A 457 21.27 8.20 6.77
CA GLY A 457 20.79 8.67 8.07
C GLY A 457 19.31 8.37 8.30
N VAL A 458 18.46 8.60 7.30
CA VAL A 458 17.03 8.26 7.36
C VAL A 458 16.81 6.74 7.53
N ASN A 459 17.55 5.90 6.78
CA ASN A 459 17.49 4.45 6.94
C ASN A 459 17.97 3.99 8.33
N LEU A 460 19.00 4.62 8.88
CA LEU A 460 19.45 4.35 10.25
C LEU A 460 18.37 4.69 11.28
N LEU A 461 17.71 5.85 11.12
CA LEU A 461 16.58 6.24 11.97
C LEU A 461 15.41 5.27 11.84
N SER A 462 15.16 4.73 10.64
CA SER A 462 14.19 3.68 10.40
C SER A 462 14.48 2.42 11.20
N VAL A 463 15.72 1.93 11.17
CA VAL A 463 16.15 0.76 11.94
C VAL A 463 15.97 0.99 13.44
N LEU A 464 16.37 2.16 13.93
CA LEU A 464 16.21 2.54 15.34
C LEU A 464 14.72 2.65 15.72
N PHE A 465 13.89 3.25 14.85
CA PHE A 465 12.45 3.34 15.08
C PHE A 465 11.82 1.96 15.22
N VAL A 466 12.11 1.04 14.28
CA VAL A 466 11.59 -0.33 14.32
C VAL A 466 12.09 -1.06 15.57
N TYR A 467 13.36 -0.85 15.94
CA TYR A 467 13.93 -1.47 17.16
C TYR A 467 13.21 -1.04 18.44
N PHE A 468 12.88 0.24 18.58
CA PHE A 468 12.30 0.77 19.82
C PHE A 468 10.78 0.81 19.85
N MET A 469 10.11 0.89 18.68
CA MET A 469 8.68 1.23 18.63
C MET A 469 7.80 0.14 18.02
N VAL A 470 8.36 -0.82 17.28
CA VAL A 470 7.57 -1.82 16.56
C VAL A 470 7.72 -3.19 17.22
N PRO A 471 6.65 -3.77 17.78
CA PRO A 471 6.67 -5.14 18.31
C PRO A 471 6.69 -6.15 17.15
N GLU A 472 7.04 -7.41 17.45
CA GLU A 472 6.94 -8.50 16.48
C GLU A 472 5.49 -9.00 16.43
N THR A 473 4.91 -8.99 15.23
CA THR A 473 3.51 -9.40 15.00
C THR A 473 3.37 -10.79 14.39
N ARG A 474 4.49 -11.51 14.22
CA ARG A 474 4.48 -12.87 13.65
C ARG A 474 3.61 -13.80 14.48
N GLY A 475 2.69 -14.51 13.81
CA GLY A 475 1.81 -15.49 14.43
C GLY A 475 0.64 -14.93 15.22
N ALA A 476 0.61 -13.62 15.49
CA ALA A 476 -0.49 -12.98 16.18
C ALA A 476 -1.73 -12.86 15.27
N SER A 477 -2.89 -13.23 15.80
CA SER A 477 -4.17 -12.92 15.16
C SER A 477 -4.51 -11.44 15.36
N LEU A 478 -5.54 -10.96 14.67
CA LEU A 478 -6.00 -9.58 14.85
C LEU A 478 -6.61 -9.36 16.24
N GLU A 479 -7.25 -10.41 16.75
CA GLU A 479 -7.85 -10.45 18.06
C GLU A 479 -6.76 -10.36 19.15
N ASP A 480 -5.64 -11.10 18.99
CA ASP A 480 -4.48 -11.03 19.89
C ASP A 480 -3.86 -9.62 19.91
N ILE A 481 -3.79 -8.98 18.73
CA ILE A 481 -3.26 -7.61 18.61
C ILE A 481 -4.20 -6.62 19.28
N GLU A 482 -5.52 -6.75 19.12
CA GLU A 482 -6.50 -5.89 19.75
C GLU A 482 -6.44 -6.06 21.29
N GLU A 483 -6.37 -7.29 21.80
CA GLU A 483 -6.23 -7.57 23.21
C GLU A 483 -4.95 -6.96 23.78
N ALA A 484 -3.81 -7.19 23.11
CA ALA A 484 -2.53 -6.60 23.51
C ALA A 484 -2.55 -5.05 23.53
N LEU A 485 -3.29 -4.43 22.60
CA LEU A 485 -3.48 -2.98 22.56
C LEU A 485 -4.33 -2.49 23.75
N ARG A 486 -5.44 -3.16 24.05
CA ARG A 486 -6.35 -2.81 25.15
C ARG A 486 -5.69 -2.98 26.51
N GLU A 487 -4.86 -4.00 26.66
CA GLU A 487 -4.10 -4.28 27.88
C GLU A 487 -2.78 -3.48 28.01
N GLY A 488 -2.40 -2.73 26.96
CA GLY A 488 -1.16 -1.95 26.94
C GLY A 488 0.12 -2.79 26.78
N ARG A 489 0.00 -4.06 26.42
CA ARG A 489 1.12 -5.00 26.12
C ARG A 489 1.74 -4.79 24.74
N PHE A 490 1.14 -3.98 23.88
CA PHE A 490 1.62 -3.68 22.52
C PHE A 490 2.87 -2.77 22.57
N ARG A 491 4.00 -3.28 23.08
CA ARG A 491 5.29 -2.59 23.13
C ARG A 491 6.42 -3.61 23.01
N PRO A 492 7.56 -3.27 22.33
CA PRO A 492 8.76 -4.09 22.43
C PRO A 492 9.25 -4.11 23.88
N THR A 493 9.20 -5.25 24.56
CA THR A 493 9.72 -5.42 25.92
C THR A 493 11.13 -6.01 25.87
N ARG A 494 11.96 -5.69 26.90
CA ARG A 494 13.26 -6.32 27.05
C ARG A 494 13.03 -7.79 27.44
N GLY A 495 13.25 -8.70 26.50
CA GLY A 495 13.12 -10.15 26.73
C GLY A 495 12.11 -10.85 25.83
N SER A 496 10.91 -10.32 25.67
CA SER A 496 9.94 -10.79 24.68
C SER A 496 9.51 -9.63 23.79
N THR A 497 9.70 -9.74 22.49
CA THR A 497 9.27 -8.73 21.52
C THR A 497 8.04 -9.21 20.75
N ALA A 498 7.62 -10.46 20.96
CA ALA A 498 6.43 -11.04 20.34
C ALA A 498 5.17 -10.66 21.16
N ILE A 499 4.07 -10.40 20.45
CA ILE A 499 2.74 -10.14 21.04
C ILE A 499 2.18 -11.43 21.64
N VAL A 500 2.42 -12.56 20.97
CA VAL A 500 2.08 -13.92 21.40
C VAL A 500 3.38 -14.61 21.81
N GLU A 501 3.44 -15.15 23.02
CA GLU A 501 4.55 -16.03 23.45
C GLU A 501 4.45 -17.32 22.64
N GLU A 502 5.54 -17.71 21.94
CA GLU A 502 5.62 -19.03 21.34
C GLU A 502 5.59 -20.05 22.51
N GLU A 503 4.53 -20.86 22.61
CA GLU A 503 4.54 -22.05 23.47
C GLU A 503 5.68 -22.95 22.98
N GLU A 504 6.69 -23.13 23.83
CA GLU A 504 7.84 -24.02 23.62
C GLU A 504 7.41 -25.50 23.55
#